data_30bf4e8c3612af407461492e86a52363
#
_entry.id   30bf4e8c3612af407461492e86a52363
#
_cell.length_a   1.000
_cell.length_b   1.000
_cell.length_c   1.000
_cell.angle_alpha   90.00
_cell.angle_beta   90.00
_cell.angle_gamma   90.00
#
_symmetry.space_group_name_H-M   'P 1'
#
loop_
_entity.id
_entity.type
_entity.pdbx_description
1 polymer ?
#
loop_
_entity_poly.entity_id
_entity_poly.type
_entity_poly.pdbx_seq_one_letter_code
_entity_poly.pdbx_strand_id
1 'polypeptide(L)'
;MFCDKTNVNILTSILLQSGITDAVVCPGSRNGVIVHNLHELTRTASPEHPFRIHAVTDERSAAFVALGISLAQDLRPVAVCVTSGSALLNTIPAVAEAFYRQIPLLVISADRPPQLIGQLDGQTIPQTSALAPYAKTYTLAEPHTEAEVHWCRNAACEACIALKRRGGGPVHLNVPLSEPLFSFTTPRLPSASPVAFYETEDGAPPAALVSKISEATLPVVIVGQCERKADILERLDEENKLLVLPELVSNQANAHRTALLESSPELREQLRPDLLIHVGGNLVGKQLKLALRQRPALSVVRIQQNAGMPDTFMHLDMLVEAPWQNLLARLRPLLREKPAVCRLRQQLDNAPYAIPAADIQHTAMTAIKRHLQQHRLPLSAIHLANSTVVRSAAAVFNDGTFTLRVNRGVNGIEGSLSAAAGNALASRKTVLAFIGDLSFFYDQNALWNSALRGNLRIVLFNNSGGRIFKHLPGLNDSPASNSYIAGAHHTSARGVAETHRLEYLSAGSPDDLPSAINRLLTHEAERPVLLEIFC
;
A
#
# COMPACT_ATOMS: atom_id res chain seq x y z
N MET A 1 -11.68 25.81 21.34
CA MET A 1 -12.59 26.60 20.49
C MET A 1 -12.26 26.27 19.05
N PHE A 2 -13.27 26.01 18.22
CA PHE A 2 -13.09 25.72 16.79
C PHE A 2 -13.07 27.00 15.94
N CYS A 3 -12.67 26.88 14.69
CA CYS A 3 -12.64 28.02 13.77
C CYS A 3 -14.07 28.50 13.40
N ASP A 4 -14.19 29.68 12.83
CA ASP A 4 -15.49 30.26 12.44
C ASP A 4 -15.94 29.86 11.03
N LYS A 5 -15.19 28.97 10.36
CA LYS A 5 -15.54 28.47 9.03
C LYS A 5 -16.54 27.31 9.11
N THR A 6 -17.78 27.54 8.66
CA THR A 6 -18.87 26.57 8.76
C THR A 6 -18.56 25.30 7.99
N ASN A 7 -18.02 25.36 6.77
CA ASN A 7 -17.62 24.18 6.00
C ASN A 7 -16.55 23.33 6.71
N VAL A 8 -15.57 23.98 7.36
CA VAL A 8 -14.52 23.29 8.14
C VAL A 8 -15.11 22.62 9.39
N ASN A 9 -16.05 23.26 10.07
CA ASN A 9 -16.73 22.70 11.24
C ASN A 9 -17.60 21.50 10.87
N ILE A 10 -18.32 21.55 9.75
CA ILE A 10 -19.10 20.42 9.22
C ILE A 10 -18.14 19.26 8.88
N LEU A 11 -17.08 19.55 8.13
CA LEU A 11 -16.05 18.54 7.81
C LEU A 11 -15.52 17.88 9.07
N THR A 12 -15.08 18.66 10.05
CA THR A 12 -14.50 18.19 11.31
C THR A 12 -15.47 17.24 12.06
N SER A 13 -16.76 17.62 12.12
CA SER A 13 -17.81 16.80 12.75
C SER A 13 -18.03 15.48 12.01
N ILE A 14 -18.08 15.51 10.66
CA ILE A 14 -18.30 14.30 9.85
C ILE A 14 -17.10 13.36 9.92
N LEU A 15 -15.86 13.85 9.89
CA LEU A 15 -14.65 13.02 10.00
C LEU A 15 -14.67 12.18 11.28
N LEU A 16 -14.89 12.83 12.42
CA LEU A 16 -14.93 12.15 13.72
C LEU A 16 -16.01 11.05 13.76
N GLN A 17 -17.22 11.38 13.30
CA GLN A 17 -18.36 10.45 13.32
C GLN A 17 -18.28 9.35 12.26
N SER A 18 -17.48 9.55 11.18
CA SER A 18 -17.22 8.54 10.16
C SER A 18 -16.13 7.54 10.56
N GLY A 19 -15.53 7.70 11.76
CA GLY A 19 -14.49 6.82 12.28
C GLY A 19 -13.10 7.09 11.71
N ILE A 20 -12.86 8.28 11.17
CA ILE A 20 -11.52 8.74 10.77
C ILE A 20 -10.84 9.29 12.02
N THR A 21 -9.84 8.57 12.53
CA THR A 21 -9.19 8.88 13.81
C THR A 21 -7.73 9.33 13.66
N ASP A 22 -7.21 9.32 12.46
CA ASP A 22 -5.83 9.72 12.16
C ASP A 22 -5.80 10.72 11.01
N ALA A 23 -5.01 11.77 11.18
CA ALA A 23 -4.73 12.75 10.14
C ALA A 23 -3.23 13.04 10.05
N VAL A 24 -2.67 12.96 8.86
CA VAL A 24 -1.33 13.46 8.55
C VAL A 24 -1.48 14.90 8.05
N VAL A 25 -0.78 15.84 8.65
CA VAL A 25 -0.94 17.27 8.34
C VAL A 25 0.38 17.86 7.86
N CYS A 26 0.31 18.62 6.77
CA CYS A 26 1.44 19.36 6.24
C CYS A 26 1.34 20.85 6.63
N PRO A 27 2.48 21.54 6.85
CA PRO A 27 2.47 22.96 7.19
C PRO A 27 1.93 23.80 6.04
N GLY A 28 1.18 24.85 6.38
CA GLY A 28 0.66 25.83 5.42
C GLY A 28 -0.32 26.79 6.08
N SER A 29 -0.46 27.99 5.54
CA SER A 29 -1.36 29.01 6.10
C SER A 29 -2.82 28.74 5.73
N ARG A 30 -3.12 28.35 4.48
CA ARG A 30 -4.50 28.17 4.03
C ARG A 30 -5.21 27.01 4.71
N ASN A 31 -4.51 25.89 4.94
CA ASN A 31 -5.05 24.78 5.69
C ASN A 31 -5.00 24.96 7.22
N GLY A 32 -4.43 26.05 7.72
CA GLY A 32 -4.24 26.30 9.16
C GLY A 32 -5.53 26.17 9.97
N VAL A 33 -6.67 26.65 9.44
CA VAL A 33 -7.97 26.52 10.12
C VAL A 33 -8.47 25.09 10.19
N ILE A 34 -8.18 24.26 9.18
CA ILE A 34 -8.50 22.83 9.17
C ILE A 34 -7.62 22.14 10.21
N VAL A 35 -6.30 22.37 10.17
CA VAL A 35 -5.34 21.80 11.12
C VAL A 35 -5.67 22.19 12.56
N HIS A 36 -6.07 23.45 12.79
CA HIS A 36 -6.52 23.88 14.12
C HIS A 36 -7.71 23.06 14.62
N ASN A 37 -8.74 22.87 13.81
CA ASN A 37 -9.89 22.05 14.18
C ASN A 37 -9.52 20.60 14.44
N LEU A 38 -8.64 20.01 13.61
CA LEU A 38 -8.14 18.65 13.83
C LEU A 38 -7.34 18.56 15.14
N HIS A 39 -6.58 19.61 15.49
CA HIS A 39 -5.88 19.66 16.78
C HIS A 39 -6.86 19.73 17.94
N GLU A 40 -7.93 20.52 17.86
CA GLU A 40 -8.95 20.56 18.91
C GLU A 40 -9.62 19.16 19.08
N LEU A 41 -9.76 18.35 18.02
CA LEU A 41 -10.24 16.97 18.14
C LEU A 41 -9.31 16.09 19.00
N THR A 42 -7.99 16.31 19.00
CA THR A 42 -7.09 15.55 19.86
C THR A 42 -7.37 15.75 21.35
N ARG A 43 -8.02 16.87 21.71
CA ARG A 43 -8.36 17.26 23.08
C ARG A 43 -9.80 16.91 23.46
N THR A 44 -10.69 16.80 22.48
CA THR A 44 -12.15 16.67 22.70
C THR A 44 -12.70 15.29 22.32
N ALA A 45 -11.95 14.50 21.57
CA ALA A 45 -12.33 13.12 21.24
C ALA A 45 -12.34 12.23 22.49
N SER A 46 -13.22 11.23 22.49
CA SER A 46 -13.31 10.26 23.57
C SER A 46 -11.98 9.52 23.78
N PRO A 47 -11.56 9.23 25.02
CA PRO A 47 -10.41 8.38 25.28
C PRO A 47 -10.49 6.99 24.61
N GLU A 48 -11.69 6.48 24.40
CA GLU A 48 -11.94 5.19 23.70
C GLU A 48 -11.65 5.28 22.20
N HIS A 49 -11.82 6.48 21.63
CA HIS A 49 -11.61 6.78 20.20
C HIS A 49 -10.76 8.05 20.05
N PRO A 50 -9.48 8.01 20.42
CA PRO A 50 -8.62 9.18 20.38
C PRO A 50 -8.36 9.60 18.93
N PHE A 51 -8.44 10.91 18.68
CA PHE A 51 -7.99 11.47 17.40
C PHE A 51 -6.50 11.79 17.45
N ARG A 52 -5.74 11.43 16.42
CA ARG A 52 -4.28 11.59 16.35
C ARG A 52 -3.88 12.44 15.15
N ILE A 53 -2.94 13.32 15.37
CA ILE A 53 -2.32 14.13 14.30
C ILE A 53 -0.86 13.75 14.17
N HIS A 54 -0.43 13.59 12.92
CA HIS A 54 0.94 13.30 12.54
C HIS A 54 1.46 14.42 11.65
N ALA A 55 2.42 15.21 12.14
CA ALA A 55 3.01 16.29 11.35
C ALA A 55 4.08 15.76 10.40
N VAL A 56 3.97 16.06 9.12
CA VAL A 56 4.96 15.71 8.08
C VAL A 56 5.07 16.89 7.12
N THR A 57 6.29 17.35 6.88
CA THR A 57 6.51 18.57 6.08
C THR A 57 6.41 18.32 4.57
N ASP A 58 6.98 17.23 4.07
CA ASP A 58 6.94 16.84 2.65
C ASP A 58 5.59 16.19 2.34
N GLU A 59 4.78 16.78 1.47
CA GLU A 59 3.42 16.31 1.16
C GLU A 59 3.43 14.95 0.45
N ARG A 60 4.44 14.63 -0.33
CA ARG A 60 4.60 13.30 -0.93
C ARG A 60 4.81 12.25 0.17
N SER A 61 5.77 12.48 1.05
CA SER A 61 6.00 11.61 2.22
C SER A 61 4.76 11.54 3.11
N ALA A 62 4.08 12.67 3.36
CA ALA A 62 2.86 12.74 4.17
C ALA A 62 1.76 11.81 3.66
N ALA A 63 1.52 11.83 2.34
CA ALA A 63 0.49 10.98 1.74
C ALA A 63 0.84 9.49 1.82
N PHE A 64 2.11 9.11 1.63
CA PHE A 64 2.55 7.72 1.86
C PHE A 64 2.60 7.34 3.34
N VAL A 65 2.89 8.26 4.25
CA VAL A 65 2.75 8.04 5.71
C VAL A 65 1.31 7.73 6.06
N ALA A 66 0.34 8.50 5.54
CA ALA A 66 -1.08 8.24 5.75
C ALA A 66 -1.50 6.86 5.20
N LEU A 67 -0.99 6.47 4.02
CA LEU A 67 -1.18 5.13 3.46
C LEU A 67 -0.61 4.05 4.40
N GLY A 68 0.59 4.24 4.93
CA GLY A 68 1.22 3.32 5.89
C GLY A 68 0.45 3.19 7.20
N ILE A 69 -0.12 4.29 7.73
CA ILE A 69 -0.99 4.27 8.90
C ILE A 69 -2.26 3.46 8.61
N SER A 70 -2.91 3.67 7.45
CA SER A 70 -4.09 2.92 7.03
C SER A 70 -3.82 1.41 6.96
N LEU A 71 -2.68 1.02 6.37
CA LEU A 71 -2.25 -0.37 6.29
C LEU A 71 -2.01 -1.01 7.67
N ALA A 72 -1.45 -0.26 8.61
CA ALA A 72 -1.22 -0.71 9.98
C ALA A 72 -2.51 -0.89 10.78
N GLN A 73 -3.57 -0.20 10.39
CA GLN A 73 -4.89 -0.17 11.05
C GLN A 73 -5.97 -0.94 10.28
N ASP A 74 -5.57 -1.97 9.54
CA ASP A 74 -6.48 -2.83 8.77
C ASP A 74 -7.37 -2.06 7.78
N LEU A 75 -6.75 -1.17 7.00
CA LEU A 75 -7.39 -0.35 5.99
C LEU A 75 -8.45 0.63 6.55
N ARG A 76 -8.26 1.14 7.76
CA ARG A 76 -9.06 2.27 8.23
C ARG A 76 -8.74 3.51 7.40
N PRO A 77 -9.75 4.31 7.06
CA PRO A 77 -9.53 5.58 6.37
C PRO A 77 -8.63 6.52 7.18
N VAL A 78 -7.64 7.10 6.52
CA VAL A 78 -6.72 8.10 7.11
C VAL A 78 -6.76 9.35 6.25
N ALA A 79 -6.80 10.52 6.91
CA ALA A 79 -6.77 11.81 6.22
C ALA A 79 -5.32 12.29 6.02
N VAL A 80 -5.05 12.95 4.88
CA VAL A 80 -3.87 13.79 4.69
C VAL A 80 -4.34 15.20 4.36
N CYS A 81 -3.87 16.19 5.12
CA CYS A 81 -4.29 17.58 4.97
C CYS A 81 -3.14 18.44 4.46
N VAL A 82 -3.34 19.08 3.30
CA VAL A 82 -2.35 19.90 2.62
C VAL A 82 -2.89 21.31 2.35
N THR A 83 -2.00 22.26 2.16
CA THR A 83 -2.35 23.62 1.73
C THR A 83 -2.68 23.66 0.25
N SER A 84 -3.01 24.82 -0.30
CA SER A 84 -3.37 25.01 -1.70
C SER A 84 -2.16 24.94 -2.65
N GLY A 85 -2.42 24.74 -3.93
CA GLY A 85 -1.43 24.80 -5.00
C GLY A 85 -0.62 23.52 -5.17
N SER A 86 0.69 23.63 -5.36
CA SER A 86 1.59 22.49 -5.62
C SER A 86 1.65 21.46 -4.50
N ALA A 87 1.31 21.84 -3.27
CA ALA A 87 1.19 20.91 -2.15
C ALA A 87 0.26 19.74 -2.45
N LEU A 88 -0.90 20.01 -3.08
CA LEU A 88 -1.83 18.98 -3.52
C LEU A 88 -1.20 18.06 -4.58
N LEU A 89 -0.46 18.63 -5.55
CA LEU A 89 0.14 17.85 -6.63
C LEU A 89 1.19 16.86 -6.13
N ASN A 90 1.90 17.19 -5.06
CA ASN A 90 2.88 16.31 -4.43
C ASN A 90 2.25 15.03 -3.85
N THR A 91 0.95 15.01 -3.59
CA THR A 91 0.25 13.80 -3.08
C THR A 91 -0.05 12.76 -4.16
N ILE A 92 0.01 13.13 -5.45
CA ILE A 92 -0.41 12.29 -6.59
C ILE A 92 0.21 10.89 -6.57
N PRO A 93 1.52 10.69 -6.35
CA PRO A 93 2.11 9.36 -6.35
C PRO A 93 1.46 8.41 -5.33
N ALA A 94 1.19 8.89 -4.12
CA ALA A 94 0.53 8.10 -3.08
C ALA A 94 -0.95 7.87 -3.38
N VAL A 95 -1.63 8.85 -3.97
CA VAL A 95 -3.04 8.71 -4.39
C VAL A 95 -3.16 7.67 -5.50
N ALA A 96 -2.26 7.66 -6.47
CA ALA A 96 -2.23 6.63 -7.52
C ALA A 96 -1.96 5.23 -6.94
N GLU A 97 -1.01 5.10 -6.00
CA GLU A 97 -0.75 3.84 -5.30
C GLU A 97 -1.98 3.37 -4.52
N ALA A 98 -2.65 4.28 -3.79
CA ALA A 98 -3.87 3.99 -3.04
C ALA A 98 -5.03 3.55 -3.96
N PHE A 99 -5.16 4.16 -5.13
CA PHE A 99 -6.19 3.81 -6.13
C PHE A 99 -6.04 2.36 -6.61
N TYR A 100 -4.85 1.97 -7.04
CA TYR A 100 -4.63 0.60 -7.54
C TYR A 100 -4.69 -0.47 -6.44
N ARG A 101 -4.45 -0.08 -5.18
CA ARG A 101 -4.53 -0.98 -4.01
C ARG A 101 -5.83 -0.90 -3.25
N GLN A 102 -6.75 -0.02 -3.65
CA GLN A 102 -8.02 0.21 -2.94
C GLN A 102 -7.80 0.59 -1.45
N ILE A 103 -6.82 1.44 -1.18
CA ILE A 103 -6.55 1.95 0.17
C ILE A 103 -7.37 3.23 0.38
N PRO A 104 -8.16 3.31 1.46
CA PRO A 104 -9.03 4.44 1.73
C PRO A 104 -8.21 5.65 2.26
N LEU A 105 -7.71 6.47 1.34
CA LEU A 105 -6.93 7.67 1.62
C LEU A 105 -7.78 8.92 1.37
N LEU A 106 -8.02 9.73 2.40
CA LEU A 106 -8.74 11.00 2.26
C LEU A 106 -7.75 12.15 2.11
N VAL A 107 -7.65 12.73 0.92
CA VAL A 107 -6.88 13.94 0.70
C VAL A 107 -7.76 15.16 0.95
N ILE A 108 -7.39 15.99 1.90
CA ILE A 108 -8.06 17.27 2.22
C ILE A 108 -7.13 18.39 1.78
N SER A 109 -7.50 19.14 0.75
CA SER A 109 -6.77 20.33 0.32
C SER A 109 -7.53 21.60 0.68
N ALA A 110 -6.89 22.51 1.37
CA ALA A 110 -7.40 23.88 1.41
C ALA A 110 -7.27 24.51 0.02
N ASP A 111 -8.19 25.41 -0.33
CA ASP A 111 -8.16 26.11 -1.61
C ASP A 111 -8.43 27.60 -1.43
N ARG A 112 -8.12 28.37 -2.46
CA ARG A 112 -8.57 29.76 -2.59
C ARG A 112 -10.04 29.80 -3.00
N PRO A 113 -10.75 30.90 -2.74
CA PRO A 113 -12.08 31.14 -3.30
C PRO A 113 -12.07 30.96 -4.83
N PRO A 114 -13.11 30.35 -5.43
CA PRO A 114 -13.11 30.02 -6.88
C PRO A 114 -12.84 31.18 -7.81
N GLN A 115 -13.25 32.41 -7.44
CA GLN A 115 -13.04 33.62 -8.24
C GLN A 115 -11.58 34.07 -8.35
N LEU A 116 -10.68 33.54 -7.51
CA LEU A 116 -9.25 33.83 -7.55
C LEU A 116 -8.45 32.84 -8.38
N ILE A 117 -9.06 31.71 -8.76
CA ILE A 117 -8.38 30.68 -9.55
C ILE A 117 -8.17 31.20 -10.98
N GLY A 118 -6.92 31.12 -11.44
CA GLY A 118 -6.53 31.63 -12.76
C GLY A 118 -6.33 33.15 -12.84
N GLN A 119 -6.37 33.87 -11.70
CA GLN A 119 -6.18 35.32 -11.63
C GLN A 119 -4.74 35.70 -11.22
N LEU A 120 -3.78 34.82 -11.35
CA LEU A 120 -2.36 34.99 -10.95
C LEU A 120 -2.16 35.15 -9.43
N ASP A 121 -3.15 34.82 -8.62
CA ASP A 121 -2.96 34.71 -7.18
C ASP A 121 -1.97 33.60 -6.81
N GLY A 122 -1.14 33.87 -5.80
CA GLY A 122 -0.14 32.92 -5.33
C GLY A 122 -0.76 31.61 -4.80
N GLN A 123 -0.15 30.48 -5.12
CA GLN A 123 -0.59 29.15 -4.71
C GLN A 123 -2.01 28.77 -5.16
N THR A 124 -2.40 29.13 -6.38
CA THR A 124 -3.66 28.75 -7.02
C THR A 124 -3.43 27.82 -8.21
N ILE A 125 -4.20 26.77 -8.28
CA ILE A 125 -4.30 25.84 -9.43
C ILE A 125 -5.74 25.34 -9.53
N PRO A 126 -6.18 24.75 -10.66
CA PRO A 126 -7.49 24.08 -10.75
C PRO A 126 -7.48 22.78 -9.93
N GLN A 127 -7.71 22.87 -8.60
CA GLN A 127 -7.56 21.74 -7.68
C GLN A 127 -8.62 20.65 -7.87
N THR A 128 -9.83 21.01 -8.31
CA THR A 128 -10.95 20.08 -8.44
C THR A 128 -10.71 18.94 -9.42
N SER A 129 -9.79 19.11 -10.38
CA SER A 129 -9.40 18.07 -11.34
C SER A 129 -7.99 17.52 -11.13
N ALA A 130 -7.24 18.06 -10.15
CA ALA A 130 -5.81 17.80 -10.00
C ALA A 130 -5.48 16.33 -9.68
N LEU A 131 -6.36 15.61 -8.98
CA LEU A 131 -6.15 14.21 -8.62
C LEU A 131 -6.90 13.21 -9.52
N ALA A 132 -7.63 13.68 -10.52
CA ALA A 132 -8.21 12.80 -11.54
C ALA A 132 -7.08 12.14 -12.38
N PRO A 133 -7.21 10.89 -12.82
CA PRO A 133 -8.36 9.98 -12.68
C PRO A 133 -8.32 9.10 -11.41
N TYR A 134 -7.42 9.33 -10.47
CA TYR A 134 -7.16 8.43 -9.34
C TYR A 134 -8.09 8.68 -8.14
N ALA A 135 -8.63 9.88 -7.97
CA ALA A 135 -9.54 10.20 -6.89
C ALA A 135 -10.72 11.06 -7.37
N LYS A 136 -11.94 10.72 -6.92
CA LYS A 136 -13.10 11.60 -7.09
C LYS A 136 -12.97 12.79 -6.15
N THR A 137 -13.18 13.99 -6.66
CA THR A 137 -13.16 15.23 -5.88
C THR A 137 -14.56 15.64 -5.46
N TYR A 138 -14.69 16.02 -4.19
CA TYR A 138 -15.85 16.70 -3.62
C TYR A 138 -15.42 18.08 -3.13
N THR A 139 -16.20 19.11 -3.44
CA THR A 139 -15.89 20.48 -3.01
C THR A 139 -16.80 20.88 -1.86
N LEU A 140 -16.21 21.30 -0.76
CA LEU A 140 -16.91 21.83 0.40
C LEU A 140 -16.84 23.37 0.38
N ALA A 141 -17.68 24.00 -0.45
CA ALA A 141 -17.78 25.45 -0.50
C ALA A 141 -18.22 26.05 0.85
N GLU A 142 -17.83 27.30 1.14
CA GLU A 142 -18.33 28.03 2.30
C GLU A 142 -19.85 28.26 2.13
N PRO A 143 -20.70 27.75 3.06
CA PRO A 143 -22.13 27.91 2.94
C PRO A 143 -22.59 29.25 3.55
N HIS A 144 -23.53 29.92 2.88
CA HIS A 144 -24.15 31.17 3.30
C HIS A 144 -25.65 31.05 3.59
N THR A 145 -26.25 29.91 3.20
CA THR A 145 -27.67 29.60 3.41
C THR A 145 -27.82 28.22 4.06
N GLU A 146 -28.98 27.94 4.66
CA GLU A 146 -29.27 26.61 5.22
C GLU A 146 -29.24 25.49 4.17
N ALA A 147 -29.67 25.76 2.94
CA ALA A 147 -29.59 24.81 1.85
C ALA A 147 -28.14 24.47 1.49
N GLU A 148 -27.25 25.47 1.49
CA GLU A 148 -25.82 25.25 1.25
C GLU A 148 -25.14 24.53 2.41
N VAL A 149 -25.54 24.76 3.66
CA VAL A 149 -25.11 23.99 4.83
C VAL A 149 -25.47 22.52 4.66
N HIS A 150 -26.71 22.24 4.26
CA HIS A 150 -27.16 20.87 3.99
C HIS A 150 -26.35 20.22 2.85
N TRP A 151 -26.13 20.96 1.77
CA TRP A 151 -25.33 20.48 0.64
C TRP A 151 -23.87 20.19 1.02
N CYS A 152 -23.23 21.07 1.78
CA CYS A 152 -21.88 20.89 2.30
C CYS A 152 -21.77 19.62 3.16
N ARG A 153 -22.75 19.41 4.05
CA ARG A 153 -22.84 18.19 4.86
C ARG A 153 -22.95 16.93 3.98
N ASN A 154 -23.83 16.95 2.98
CA ASN A 154 -24.04 15.80 2.10
C ASN A 154 -22.78 15.47 1.30
N ALA A 155 -22.07 16.48 0.78
CA ALA A 155 -20.81 16.29 0.07
C ALA A 155 -19.73 15.67 0.97
N ALA A 156 -19.61 16.10 2.23
CA ALA A 156 -18.69 15.49 3.20
C ALA A 156 -19.07 14.03 3.52
N CYS A 157 -20.38 13.74 3.70
CA CYS A 157 -20.84 12.37 3.92
C CYS A 157 -20.57 11.48 2.71
N GLU A 158 -20.86 11.95 1.49
CA GLU A 158 -20.63 11.19 0.27
C GLU A 158 -19.14 10.88 0.07
N ALA A 159 -18.24 11.83 0.37
CA ALA A 159 -16.81 11.61 0.36
C ALA A 159 -16.39 10.48 1.34
N CYS A 160 -16.90 10.50 2.57
CA CYS A 160 -16.60 9.45 3.54
C CYS A 160 -17.17 8.07 3.16
N ILE A 161 -18.35 8.04 2.51
CA ILE A 161 -18.92 6.80 1.96
C ILE A 161 -18.06 6.28 0.80
N ALA A 162 -17.62 7.16 -0.10
CA ALA A 162 -16.81 6.79 -1.26
C ALA A 162 -15.48 6.12 -0.88
N LEU A 163 -14.89 6.47 0.29
CA LEU A 163 -13.70 5.81 0.83
C LEU A 163 -13.88 4.30 1.07
N LYS A 164 -15.10 3.83 1.23
CA LYS A 164 -15.43 2.44 1.60
C LYS A 164 -16.17 1.68 0.51
N ARG A 165 -16.87 2.40 -0.37
CA ARG A 165 -17.73 1.82 -1.41
C ARG A 165 -16.93 0.99 -2.41
N ARG A 166 -17.43 -0.22 -2.77
CA ARG A 166 -16.82 -1.13 -3.75
C ARG A 166 -15.35 -1.46 -3.46
N GLY A 167 -15.06 -1.80 -2.21
CA GLY A 167 -13.69 -2.14 -1.77
C GLY A 167 -12.85 -0.94 -1.34
N GLY A 168 -13.35 0.28 -1.50
CA GLY A 168 -12.67 1.49 -1.05
C GLY A 168 -11.72 2.10 -2.09
N GLY A 169 -11.06 3.18 -1.68
CA GLY A 169 -10.08 3.88 -2.50
C GLY A 169 -9.87 5.32 -2.05
N PRO A 170 -8.97 6.06 -2.73
CA PRO A 170 -8.69 7.43 -2.38
C PRO A 170 -9.83 8.38 -2.80
N VAL A 171 -10.02 9.42 -2.01
CA VAL A 171 -11.00 10.48 -2.23
C VAL A 171 -10.36 11.82 -1.95
N HIS A 172 -10.74 12.84 -2.71
CA HIS A 172 -10.28 14.22 -2.54
C HIS A 172 -11.43 15.12 -2.03
N LEU A 173 -11.17 15.85 -0.96
CA LEU A 173 -12.00 16.95 -0.47
C LEU A 173 -11.29 18.27 -0.71
N ASN A 174 -11.79 19.07 -1.64
CA ASN A 174 -11.35 20.43 -1.89
C ASN A 174 -12.14 21.42 -1.03
N VAL A 175 -11.45 22.23 -0.23
CA VAL A 175 -12.06 23.12 0.77
C VAL A 175 -11.68 24.58 0.47
N PRO A 176 -12.46 25.29 -0.36
CA PRO A 176 -12.28 26.71 -0.57
C PRO A 176 -12.51 27.51 0.72
N LEU A 177 -11.63 28.50 0.98
CA LEU A 177 -11.61 29.30 2.19
C LEU A 177 -11.34 30.76 1.87
N SER A 178 -12.29 31.63 2.23
CA SER A 178 -12.17 33.09 2.13
C SER A 178 -11.44 33.70 3.33
N GLU A 179 -10.90 34.89 3.18
CA GLU A 179 -10.40 35.69 4.29
C GLU A 179 -11.56 36.35 5.07
N PRO A 180 -11.44 36.64 6.38
CA PRO A 180 -10.30 36.29 7.23
C PRO A 180 -10.29 34.78 7.60
N LEU A 181 -9.08 34.23 7.81
CA LEU A 181 -8.93 32.79 8.13
C LEU A 181 -8.89 32.50 9.63
N PHE A 182 -8.16 33.31 10.38
CA PHE A 182 -7.73 32.97 11.75
C PHE A 182 -8.66 33.55 12.81
N SER A 183 -9.91 33.11 12.84
CA SER A 183 -10.86 33.37 13.91
C SER A 183 -11.31 32.03 14.51
N PHE A 184 -11.22 31.90 15.86
CA PHE A 184 -11.41 30.65 16.59
C PHE A 184 -12.38 30.85 17.77
N THR A 185 -13.62 31.23 17.47
CA THR A 185 -14.62 31.61 18.47
C THR A 185 -15.76 30.61 18.60
N THR A 186 -15.86 29.59 17.73
CA THR A 186 -16.92 28.60 17.74
C THR A 186 -16.73 27.60 18.90
N PRO A 187 -17.64 27.56 19.89
CA PRO A 187 -17.45 26.76 21.10
C PRO A 187 -17.71 25.26 20.89
N ARG A 188 -18.57 24.90 19.93
CA ARG A 188 -18.99 23.52 19.67
C ARG A 188 -19.14 23.27 18.18
N LEU A 189 -18.77 22.08 17.73
CA LEU A 189 -19.04 21.63 16.37
C LEU A 189 -20.55 21.48 16.13
N PRO A 190 -21.02 21.68 14.89
CA PRO A 190 -22.42 21.42 14.55
C PRO A 190 -22.72 19.92 14.72
N SER A 191 -23.96 19.62 15.11
CA SER A 191 -24.46 18.24 15.12
C SER A 191 -24.70 17.80 13.67
N ALA A 192 -23.67 17.22 13.06
CA ALA A 192 -23.74 16.73 11.69
C ALA A 192 -23.53 15.21 11.69
N SER A 193 -24.63 14.46 11.74
CA SER A 193 -24.55 12.99 11.69
C SER A 193 -24.19 12.50 10.28
N PRO A 194 -23.29 11.53 10.15
CA PRO A 194 -23.00 10.88 8.88
C PRO A 194 -24.24 10.11 8.39
N VAL A 195 -24.34 9.94 7.09
CA VAL A 195 -25.35 9.08 6.49
C VAL A 195 -24.92 7.64 6.71
N ALA A 196 -25.84 6.79 7.24
CA ALA A 196 -25.59 5.36 7.37
C ALA A 196 -25.48 4.73 5.98
N PHE A 197 -24.43 3.97 5.75
CA PHE A 197 -24.17 3.29 4.47
C PHE A 197 -24.02 1.79 4.71
N TYR A 198 -24.78 1.02 3.96
CA TYR A 198 -24.73 -0.44 3.95
C TYR A 198 -24.51 -0.91 2.52
N GLU A 199 -23.49 -1.73 2.32
CA GLU A 199 -23.24 -2.45 1.07
C GLU A 199 -23.72 -3.88 1.27
N THR A 200 -24.69 -4.31 0.47
CA THR A 200 -25.25 -5.67 0.55
C THR A 200 -24.59 -6.55 -0.51
N GLU A 201 -24.07 -7.70 -0.09
CA GLU A 201 -23.32 -8.64 -0.93
C GLU A 201 -24.08 -9.97 -1.17
N ASP A 202 -25.40 -9.95 -1.14
CA ASP A 202 -26.25 -11.16 -1.12
C ASP A 202 -26.56 -11.71 -2.53
N GLY A 203 -25.51 -12.13 -3.27
CA GLY A 203 -25.69 -12.84 -4.53
C GLY A 203 -25.24 -14.31 -4.45
N ALA A 204 -26.06 -15.25 -4.97
CA ALA A 204 -25.56 -16.59 -5.27
C ALA A 204 -24.44 -16.52 -6.31
N PRO A 205 -23.42 -17.43 -6.27
CA PRO A 205 -22.42 -17.48 -7.32
C PRO A 205 -23.10 -17.65 -8.69
N PRO A 206 -22.63 -16.90 -9.73
CA PRO A 206 -23.19 -17.04 -11.06
C PRO A 206 -23.14 -18.50 -11.54
N ALA A 207 -24.24 -19.04 -12.03
CA ALA A 207 -24.30 -20.43 -12.50
C ALA A 207 -23.24 -20.73 -13.57
N ALA A 208 -22.99 -19.75 -14.47
CA ALA A 208 -21.95 -19.85 -15.49
C ALA A 208 -20.54 -19.99 -14.87
N LEU A 209 -20.24 -19.34 -13.75
CA LEU A 209 -18.97 -19.49 -13.03
C LEU A 209 -18.87 -20.89 -12.41
N VAL A 210 -19.93 -21.37 -11.80
CA VAL A 210 -19.99 -22.71 -11.20
C VAL A 210 -19.76 -23.78 -12.28
N SER A 211 -20.46 -23.71 -13.43
CA SER A 211 -20.25 -24.63 -14.57
C SER A 211 -18.83 -24.59 -15.06
N LYS A 212 -18.29 -23.38 -15.31
CA LYS A 212 -16.93 -23.20 -15.81
C LYS A 212 -15.87 -23.85 -14.91
N ILE A 213 -15.97 -23.67 -13.58
CA ILE A 213 -15.05 -24.32 -12.62
C ILE A 213 -15.29 -25.83 -12.56
N SER A 214 -16.56 -26.28 -12.64
CA SER A 214 -16.89 -27.71 -12.56
C SER A 214 -16.40 -28.48 -13.78
N GLU A 215 -16.43 -27.89 -14.95
CA GLU A 215 -15.97 -28.48 -16.23
C GLU A 215 -14.44 -28.45 -16.36
N ALA A 216 -13.77 -27.47 -15.74
CA ALA A 216 -12.32 -27.35 -15.80
C ALA A 216 -11.61 -28.59 -15.24
N THR A 217 -10.56 -29.03 -15.91
CA THR A 217 -9.70 -30.14 -15.48
C THR A 217 -8.67 -29.69 -14.46
N LEU A 218 -8.04 -28.54 -14.70
CA LEU A 218 -7.03 -27.93 -13.83
C LEU A 218 -7.40 -26.45 -13.55
N PRO A 219 -8.40 -26.19 -12.69
CA PRO A 219 -8.71 -24.84 -12.27
C PRO A 219 -7.66 -24.32 -11.29
N VAL A 220 -7.10 -23.16 -11.62
CA VAL A 220 -6.04 -22.49 -10.85
C VAL A 220 -6.52 -21.13 -10.36
N VAL A 221 -6.24 -20.78 -9.10
CA VAL A 221 -6.42 -19.41 -8.57
C VAL A 221 -5.07 -18.75 -8.43
N ILE A 222 -4.84 -17.66 -9.15
CA ILE A 222 -3.70 -16.77 -8.89
C ILE A 222 -4.16 -15.63 -7.99
N VAL A 223 -3.42 -15.45 -6.89
CA VAL A 223 -3.70 -14.39 -5.90
C VAL A 223 -2.62 -13.32 -6.00
N GLY A 224 -2.96 -12.19 -6.59
CA GLY A 224 -2.09 -11.03 -6.63
C GLY A 224 -2.04 -10.29 -5.30
N GLN A 225 -1.53 -9.06 -5.29
CA GLN A 225 -1.40 -8.27 -4.07
C GLN A 225 -2.69 -8.20 -3.27
N CYS A 226 -2.61 -8.54 -1.99
CA CYS A 226 -3.73 -8.53 -1.06
C CYS A 226 -3.22 -8.15 0.34
N GLU A 227 -3.99 -7.35 1.06
CA GLU A 227 -3.58 -6.86 2.37
C GLU A 227 -3.98 -7.79 3.52
N ARG A 228 -4.94 -8.68 3.29
CA ARG A 228 -5.50 -9.59 4.30
C ARG A 228 -5.32 -11.06 3.90
N LYS A 229 -5.08 -11.91 4.88
CA LYS A 229 -5.16 -13.36 4.70
C LYS A 229 -6.60 -13.80 4.46
N ALA A 230 -6.76 -14.91 3.75
CA ALA A 230 -8.06 -15.48 3.41
C ALA A 230 -8.01 -17.01 3.53
N ASP A 231 -8.47 -17.53 4.68
CA ASP A 231 -8.48 -18.97 4.99
C ASP A 231 -9.22 -19.82 3.96
N ILE A 232 -10.14 -19.19 3.20
CA ILE A 232 -10.86 -19.90 2.14
C ILE A 232 -9.94 -20.44 1.04
N LEU A 233 -8.84 -19.76 0.77
CA LEU A 233 -7.87 -20.21 -0.22
C LEU A 233 -7.16 -21.49 0.23
N GLU A 234 -6.73 -21.56 1.49
CA GLU A 234 -6.11 -22.77 2.05
C GLU A 234 -7.09 -23.94 2.01
N ARG A 235 -8.34 -23.74 2.40
CA ARG A 235 -9.38 -24.79 2.37
C ARG A 235 -9.65 -25.31 0.96
N LEU A 236 -9.76 -24.43 -0.04
CA LEU A 236 -10.00 -24.84 -1.43
C LEU A 236 -8.81 -25.63 -2.01
N ASP A 237 -7.60 -25.27 -1.61
CA ASP A 237 -6.36 -25.93 -2.01
C ASP A 237 -6.20 -27.29 -1.34
N GLU A 238 -6.38 -27.37 -0.01
CA GLU A 238 -6.31 -28.62 0.76
C GLU A 238 -7.35 -29.66 0.31
N GLU A 239 -8.54 -29.20 -0.04
CA GLU A 239 -9.62 -30.02 -0.61
C GLU A 239 -9.41 -30.36 -2.09
N ASN A 240 -8.27 -29.98 -2.68
CA ASN A 240 -7.94 -30.21 -4.10
C ASN A 240 -9.02 -29.70 -5.09
N LYS A 241 -9.80 -28.70 -4.70
CA LYS A 241 -10.86 -28.12 -5.54
C LYS A 241 -10.31 -27.12 -6.54
N LEU A 242 -9.34 -26.31 -6.08
CA LEU A 242 -8.62 -25.32 -6.88
C LEU A 242 -7.14 -25.36 -6.48
N LEU A 243 -6.25 -25.31 -7.46
CA LEU A 243 -4.82 -25.09 -7.18
C LEU A 243 -4.60 -23.61 -6.86
N VAL A 244 -4.11 -23.31 -5.67
CA VAL A 244 -3.86 -21.92 -5.26
C VAL A 244 -2.40 -21.56 -5.46
N LEU A 245 -2.16 -20.52 -6.24
CA LEU A 245 -0.84 -19.95 -6.54
C LEU A 245 -0.78 -18.49 -6.04
N PRO A 246 -0.42 -18.29 -4.78
CA PRO A 246 -0.34 -16.95 -4.22
C PRO A 246 0.99 -16.29 -4.56
N GLU A 247 0.95 -15.02 -4.88
CA GLU A 247 2.13 -14.17 -4.95
C GLU A 247 2.66 -13.83 -3.54
N LEU A 248 3.96 -13.54 -3.43
CA LEU A 248 4.55 -13.07 -2.17
C LEU A 248 3.73 -11.94 -1.51
N VAL A 249 3.32 -10.97 -2.33
CA VAL A 249 2.61 -9.76 -1.90
C VAL A 249 1.14 -9.99 -1.57
N SER A 250 0.66 -11.21 -1.71
CA SER A 250 -0.71 -11.60 -1.37
C SER A 250 -0.92 -11.84 0.13
N ASN A 251 0.16 -11.97 0.90
CA ASN A 251 0.13 -12.36 2.32
C ASN A 251 -0.51 -13.72 2.61
N GLN A 252 -0.65 -14.59 1.60
CA GLN A 252 -1.20 -15.93 1.76
C GLN A 252 -0.07 -16.94 2.03
N ALA A 253 -0.45 -18.11 2.59
CA ALA A 253 0.46 -19.25 2.69
C ALA A 253 0.83 -19.81 1.30
N ASN A 254 1.89 -20.62 1.24
CA ASN A 254 2.31 -21.33 0.03
C ASN A 254 2.77 -20.44 -1.16
N ALA A 255 3.19 -19.20 -0.91
CA ALA A 255 3.75 -18.34 -1.95
C ALA A 255 5.06 -18.88 -2.55
N HIS A 256 5.69 -19.87 -1.92
CA HIS A 256 6.84 -20.61 -2.46
C HIS A 256 6.53 -21.30 -3.80
N ARG A 257 5.28 -21.75 -4.03
CA ARG A 257 4.86 -22.37 -5.30
C ARG A 257 5.00 -21.40 -6.47
N THR A 258 4.57 -20.14 -6.28
CA THR A 258 4.72 -19.10 -7.31
C THR A 258 6.19 -18.75 -7.51
N ALA A 259 6.99 -18.70 -6.45
CA ALA A 259 8.43 -18.48 -6.53
C ALA A 259 9.15 -19.63 -7.27
N LEU A 260 8.75 -20.89 -7.04
CA LEU A 260 9.22 -22.06 -7.80
C LEU A 260 8.88 -21.95 -9.29
N LEU A 261 7.63 -21.64 -9.61
CA LEU A 261 7.17 -21.46 -10.98
C LEU A 261 7.84 -20.26 -11.67
N GLU A 262 8.20 -19.21 -10.92
CA GLU A 262 8.95 -18.09 -11.46
C GLU A 262 10.40 -18.47 -11.83
N SER A 263 11.05 -19.35 -11.05
CA SER A 263 12.45 -19.75 -11.22
C SER A 263 12.67 -20.96 -12.13
N SER A 264 11.72 -21.94 -12.20
CA SER A 264 11.86 -23.17 -12.98
C SER A 264 11.06 -23.15 -14.28
N PRO A 265 11.72 -23.12 -15.45
CA PRO A 265 11.06 -23.30 -16.75
C PRO A 265 10.32 -24.64 -16.86
N GLU A 266 10.89 -25.73 -16.34
CA GLU A 266 10.35 -27.08 -16.41
C GLU A 266 9.01 -27.18 -15.67
N LEU A 267 8.91 -26.62 -14.46
CA LEU A 267 7.66 -26.61 -13.69
C LEU A 267 6.62 -25.70 -14.35
N ARG A 268 7.03 -24.58 -14.96
CA ARG A 268 6.12 -23.70 -15.73
C ARG A 268 5.52 -24.42 -16.94
N GLU A 269 6.30 -25.22 -17.66
CA GLU A 269 5.81 -26.02 -18.79
C GLU A 269 4.78 -27.06 -18.38
N GLN A 270 4.88 -27.60 -17.19
CA GLN A 270 3.95 -28.58 -16.64
C GLN A 270 2.65 -27.93 -16.14
N LEU A 271 2.67 -26.67 -15.78
CA LEU A 271 1.49 -25.90 -15.38
C LEU A 271 0.67 -25.56 -16.63
N ARG A 272 -0.37 -26.35 -16.91
CA ARG A 272 -1.28 -26.21 -18.05
C ARG A 272 -2.73 -26.06 -17.61
N PRO A 273 -3.09 -24.93 -16.97
CA PRO A 273 -4.46 -24.69 -16.57
C PRO A 273 -5.36 -24.50 -17.81
N ASP A 274 -6.55 -25.03 -17.75
CA ASP A 274 -7.65 -24.75 -18.68
C ASP A 274 -8.52 -23.60 -18.15
N LEU A 275 -8.52 -23.37 -16.83
CA LEU A 275 -9.18 -22.25 -16.19
C LEU A 275 -8.26 -21.54 -15.19
N LEU A 276 -8.18 -20.22 -15.30
CA LEU A 276 -7.47 -19.36 -14.37
C LEU A 276 -8.44 -18.36 -13.71
N ILE A 277 -8.51 -18.37 -12.39
CA ILE A 277 -9.23 -17.37 -11.60
C ILE A 277 -8.19 -16.39 -11.04
N HIS A 278 -8.32 -15.13 -11.43
CA HIS A 278 -7.42 -14.07 -10.95
C HIS A 278 -8.12 -13.21 -9.91
N VAL A 279 -7.56 -13.17 -8.69
CA VAL A 279 -8.02 -12.33 -7.57
C VAL A 279 -6.87 -11.47 -7.03
N GLY A 280 -7.21 -10.44 -6.28
CA GLY A 280 -6.21 -9.50 -5.74
C GLY A 280 -5.68 -8.52 -6.78
N GLY A 281 -4.59 -7.81 -6.45
CA GLY A 281 -3.99 -6.76 -7.26
C GLY A 281 -2.83 -7.23 -8.14
N ASN A 282 -1.79 -6.39 -8.25
CA ASN A 282 -0.63 -6.62 -9.10
C ASN A 282 0.18 -7.87 -8.71
N LEU A 283 0.84 -8.45 -9.71
CA LEU A 283 1.75 -9.58 -9.58
C LEU A 283 3.21 -9.10 -9.58
N VAL A 284 4.07 -9.79 -8.83
CA VAL A 284 5.53 -9.58 -8.85
C VAL A 284 6.17 -10.41 -9.96
N GLY A 285 5.73 -11.67 -10.12
CA GLY A 285 6.25 -12.63 -11.06
C GLY A 285 6.06 -12.22 -12.52
N LYS A 286 7.13 -12.24 -13.31
CA LYS A 286 7.10 -11.93 -14.74
C LYS A 286 7.02 -13.19 -15.61
N GLN A 287 7.80 -14.22 -15.27
CA GLN A 287 7.95 -15.42 -16.10
C GLN A 287 6.66 -16.24 -16.11
N LEU A 288 6.05 -16.46 -14.95
CA LEU A 288 4.76 -17.15 -14.85
C LEU A 288 3.67 -16.40 -15.62
N LYS A 289 3.59 -15.08 -15.48
CA LYS A 289 2.63 -14.26 -16.22
C LYS A 289 2.81 -14.37 -17.73
N LEU A 290 4.05 -14.32 -18.23
CA LEU A 290 4.33 -14.45 -19.66
C LEU A 290 4.00 -15.86 -20.18
N ALA A 291 4.32 -16.91 -19.43
CA ALA A 291 4.00 -18.28 -19.80
C ALA A 291 2.48 -18.50 -19.90
N LEU A 292 1.70 -17.97 -18.96
CA LEU A 292 0.24 -18.09 -18.99
C LEU A 292 -0.39 -17.29 -20.15
N ARG A 293 0.17 -16.13 -20.51
CA ARG A 293 -0.27 -15.37 -21.69
C ARG A 293 -0.12 -16.13 -23.02
N GLN A 294 0.83 -17.05 -23.08
CA GLN A 294 1.11 -17.85 -24.28
C GLN A 294 0.25 -19.13 -24.38
N ARG A 295 -0.62 -19.42 -23.40
CA ARG A 295 -1.48 -20.61 -23.39
C ARG A 295 -2.75 -20.38 -24.24
N PRO A 296 -2.88 -20.98 -25.45
CA PRO A 296 -3.96 -20.61 -26.39
C PRO A 296 -5.36 -21.05 -25.94
N ALA A 297 -5.47 -22.06 -25.08
CA ALA A 297 -6.74 -22.59 -24.59
C ALA A 297 -7.09 -22.16 -23.17
N LEU A 298 -6.41 -21.15 -22.63
CA LEU A 298 -6.64 -20.66 -21.29
C LEU A 298 -7.89 -19.77 -21.24
N SER A 299 -8.84 -20.14 -20.35
CA SER A 299 -9.96 -19.28 -19.98
C SER A 299 -9.62 -18.52 -18.70
N VAL A 300 -9.88 -17.22 -18.65
CA VAL A 300 -9.57 -16.40 -17.47
C VAL A 300 -10.84 -15.78 -16.91
N VAL A 301 -11.05 -15.97 -15.62
CA VAL A 301 -12.07 -15.30 -14.82
C VAL A 301 -11.39 -14.28 -13.91
N ARG A 302 -11.80 -13.03 -13.97
CA ARG A 302 -11.41 -11.99 -13.01
C ARG A 302 -12.50 -11.82 -11.96
N ILE A 303 -12.13 -11.88 -10.67
CA ILE A 303 -13.05 -11.54 -9.56
C ILE A 303 -12.47 -10.33 -8.84
N GLN A 304 -13.24 -9.26 -8.75
CA GLN A 304 -12.87 -8.01 -8.07
C GLN A 304 -14.10 -7.27 -7.58
N GLN A 305 -13.92 -6.32 -6.67
CA GLN A 305 -15.01 -5.53 -6.11
C GLN A 305 -15.14 -4.15 -6.78
N ASN A 306 -14.03 -3.58 -7.22
CA ASN A 306 -13.97 -2.27 -7.86
C ASN A 306 -14.36 -2.32 -9.34
N ALA A 307 -14.69 -1.17 -9.90
CA ALA A 307 -14.92 -1.01 -11.33
C ALA A 307 -13.62 -1.20 -12.14
N GLY A 308 -13.76 -1.62 -13.36
CA GLY A 308 -12.67 -1.85 -14.31
C GLY A 308 -12.63 -3.29 -14.80
N MET A 309 -11.86 -3.53 -15.85
CA MET A 309 -11.76 -4.85 -16.49
C MET A 309 -10.28 -5.15 -16.83
N PRO A 310 -9.43 -5.38 -15.80
CA PRO A 310 -8.03 -5.69 -16.05
C PRO A 310 -7.86 -7.10 -16.61
N ASP A 311 -7.35 -7.21 -17.84
CA ASP A 311 -6.98 -8.48 -18.46
C ASP A 311 -5.47 -8.71 -18.36
N THR A 312 -5.03 -9.13 -17.18
CA THR A 312 -3.61 -9.36 -16.89
C THR A 312 -2.99 -10.44 -17.76
N PHE A 313 -3.78 -11.44 -18.17
CA PHE A 313 -3.31 -12.62 -18.90
C PHE A 313 -3.67 -12.63 -20.38
N MET A 314 -4.39 -11.62 -20.89
CA MET A 314 -4.83 -11.49 -22.28
C MET A 314 -5.79 -12.63 -22.73
N HIS A 315 -6.54 -13.19 -21.80
CA HIS A 315 -7.49 -14.29 -22.00
C HIS A 315 -8.77 -14.14 -21.18
N LEU A 316 -9.10 -12.89 -20.78
CA LEU A 316 -10.26 -12.63 -19.96
C LEU A 316 -11.55 -12.93 -20.73
N ASP A 317 -12.35 -13.86 -20.22
CA ASP A 317 -13.65 -14.19 -20.77
C ASP A 317 -14.81 -14.04 -19.78
N MET A 318 -14.50 -13.83 -18.50
CA MET A 318 -15.52 -13.55 -17.48
C MET A 318 -15.01 -12.56 -16.43
N LEU A 319 -15.82 -11.55 -16.13
CA LEU A 319 -15.62 -10.64 -15.01
C LEU A 319 -16.75 -10.82 -14.00
N VAL A 320 -16.40 -10.98 -12.72
CA VAL A 320 -17.36 -11.04 -11.61
C VAL A 320 -17.04 -9.92 -10.62
N GLU A 321 -17.97 -8.97 -10.46
CA GLU A 321 -17.86 -7.91 -9.47
C GLU A 321 -18.40 -8.39 -8.12
N ALA A 322 -17.50 -8.81 -7.23
CA ALA A 322 -17.81 -9.26 -5.88
C ALA A 322 -16.57 -9.22 -4.99
N PRO A 323 -16.70 -9.15 -3.65
CA PRO A 323 -15.65 -9.51 -2.72
C PRO A 323 -15.26 -10.98 -2.95
N TRP A 324 -14.07 -11.19 -3.50
CA TRP A 324 -13.62 -12.53 -3.94
C TRP A 324 -13.58 -13.55 -2.81
N GLN A 325 -13.26 -13.12 -1.56
CA GLN A 325 -13.24 -14.00 -0.39
C GLN A 325 -14.62 -14.61 -0.13
N ASN A 326 -15.64 -13.78 -0.13
CA ASN A 326 -17.03 -14.18 0.12
C ASN A 326 -17.55 -15.04 -1.03
N LEU A 327 -17.24 -14.66 -2.27
CA LEU A 327 -17.65 -15.45 -3.44
C LEU A 327 -17.00 -16.84 -3.46
N LEU A 328 -15.69 -16.94 -3.18
CA LEU A 328 -15.01 -18.24 -3.10
C LEU A 328 -15.54 -19.10 -1.95
N ALA A 329 -15.91 -18.50 -0.81
CA ALA A 329 -16.52 -19.23 0.31
C ALA A 329 -17.88 -19.85 -0.08
N ARG A 330 -18.69 -19.13 -0.86
CA ARG A 330 -19.98 -19.63 -1.37
C ARG A 330 -19.81 -20.65 -2.49
N LEU A 331 -18.74 -20.57 -3.29
CA LEU A 331 -18.40 -21.55 -4.32
C LEU A 331 -17.95 -22.88 -3.73
N ARG A 332 -17.19 -22.87 -2.62
CA ARG A 332 -16.57 -24.05 -2.02
C ARG A 332 -17.49 -25.27 -1.88
N PRO A 333 -18.73 -25.18 -1.33
CA PRO A 333 -19.63 -26.33 -1.21
C PRO A 333 -20.14 -26.87 -2.55
N LEU A 334 -20.08 -26.06 -3.61
CA LEU A 334 -20.56 -26.43 -4.95
C LEU A 334 -19.46 -27.12 -5.81
N LEU A 335 -18.20 -27.04 -5.39
CA LEU A 335 -17.07 -27.55 -6.13
C LEU A 335 -16.68 -28.95 -5.65
N ARG A 336 -16.15 -29.77 -6.57
CA ARG A 336 -15.63 -31.12 -6.34
C ARG A 336 -14.11 -31.16 -6.40
N GLU A 337 -13.54 -32.16 -5.78
CA GLU A 337 -12.11 -32.46 -5.88
C GLU A 337 -11.70 -32.73 -7.34
N LYS A 338 -10.47 -32.32 -7.69
CA LYS A 338 -9.86 -32.48 -9.02
C LYS A 338 -8.56 -33.23 -8.92
N PRO A 339 -8.45 -34.43 -9.50
CA PRO A 339 -7.23 -35.23 -9.43
C PRO A 339 -5.98 -34.54 -10.03
N ALA A 340 -6.17 -33.68 -11.03
CA ALA A 340 -5.08 -32.90 -11.62
C ALA A 340 -4.54 -31.83 -10.65
N VAL A 341 -5.43 -31.20 -9.87
CA VAL A 341 -5.05 -30.27 -8.81
C VAL A 341 -4.24 -30.98 -7.73
N CYS A 342 -4.71 -32.15 -7.26
CA CYS A 342 -4.01 -32.96 -6.25
C CYS A 342 -2.58 -33.29 -6.67
N ARG A 343 -2.42 -33.84 -7.89
CA ARG A 343 -1.10 -34.23 -8.42
C ARG A 343 -0.14 -33.04 -8.52
N LEU A 344 -0.59 -31.93 -9.12
CA LEU A 344 0.29 -30.78 -9.34
C LEU A 344 0.62 -30.07 -8.03
N ARG A 345 -0.34 -29.98 -7.10
CA ARG A 345 -0.12 -29.46 -5.75
C ARG A 345 1.00 -30.23 -5.03
N GLN A 346 0.88 -31.58 -4.97
CA GLN A 346 1.89 -32.45 -4.36
C GLN A 346 3.26 -32.30 -5.02
N GLN A 347 3.29 -32.16 -6.34
CA GLN A 347 4.54 -31.93 -7.07
C GLN A 347 5.19 -30.60 -6.70
N LEU A 348 4.43 -29.50 -6.62
CA LEU A 348 4.94 -28.20 -6.25
C LEU A 348 5.38 -28.16 -4.78
N ASP A 349 4.62 -28.80 -3.88
CA ASP A 349 4.95 -28.83 -2.45
C ASP A 349 6.22 -29.65 -2.15
N ASN A 350 6.49 -30.68 -2.94
CA ASN A 350 7.67 -31.55 -2.78
C ASN A 350 8.87 -31.10 -3.64
N ALA A 351 8.71 -30.12 -4.51
CA ALA A 351 9.79 -29.64 -5.34
C ALA A 351 10.85 -28.91 -4.51
N PRO A 352 12.14 -29.24 -4.69
CA PRO A 352 13.21 -28.55 -3.98
C PRO A 352 13.26 -27.09 -4.43
N TYR A 353 13.19 -26.17 -3.48
CA TYR A 353 13.37 -24.75 -3.74
C TYR A 353 14.83 -24.38 -3.49
N ALA A 354 15.59 -24.18 -4.57
CA ALA A 354 16.94 -23.66 -4.48
C ALA A 354 16.88 -22.12 -4.39
N ILE A 355 17.31 -21.56 -3.26
CA ILE A 355 17.57 -20.12 -3.20
C ILE A 355 18.67 -19.82 -4.22
N PRO A 356 18.45 -18.87 -5.17
CA PRO A 356 19.51 -18.50 -6.13
C PRO A 356 20.80 -18.17 -5.42
N ALA A 357 21.95 -18.41 -6.09
CA ALA A 357 23.30 -18.23 -5.52
C ALA A 357 23.34 -16.97 -4.65
N ALA A 358 23.68 -17.18 -3.36
CA ALA A 358 23.49 -16.20 -2.30
C ALA A 358 24.40 -14.98 -2.52
N ASP A 359 23.80 -13.91 -3.03
CA ASP A 359 24.38 -12.58 -2.85
C ASP A 359 24.20 -12.13 -1.39
N ILE A 360 24.91 -11.08 -1.00
CA ILE A 360 24.86 -10.55 0.36
C ILE A 360 23.43 -10.13 0.77
N GLN A 361 22.60 -9.73 -0.18
CA GLN A 361 21.20 -9.33 0.05
C GLN A 361 20.35 -10.53 0.49
N HIS A 362 20.44 -11.68 -0.22
CA HIS A 362 19.76 -12.91 0.18
C HIS A 362 20.28 -13.45 1.51
N THR A 363 21.61 -13.41 1.71
CA THR A 363 22.26 -13.82 2.96
C THR A 363 21.72 -13.02 4.14
N ALA A 364 21.68 -11.70 4.02
CA ALA A 364 21.17 -10.80 5.06
C ALA A 364 19.68 -11.04 5.35
N MET A 365 18.84 -11.13 4.31
CA MET A 365 17.40 -11.41 4.47
C MET A 365 17.16 -12.75 5.16
N THR A 366 17.90 -13.79 4.79
CA THR A 366 17.81 -15.12 5.39
C THR A 366 18.24 -15.12 6.86
N ALA A 367 19.33 -14.43 7.18
CA ALA A 367 19.80 -14.30 8.56
C ALA A 367 18.79 -13.51 9.42
N ILE A 368 18.22 -12.44 8.89
CA ILE A 368 17.17 -11.66 9.58
C ILE A 368 15.93 -12.52 9.80
N LYS A 369 15.43 -13.24 8.77
CA LYS A 369 14.29 -14.15 8.94
C LYS A 369 14.51 -15.16 10.04
N ARG A 370 15.68 -15.82 10.05
CA ARG A 370 16.06 -16.79 11.08
C ARG A 370 16.05 -16.15 12.48
N HIS A 371 16.63 -14.96 12.62
CA HIS A 371 16.65 -14.23 13.88
C HIS A 371 15.23 -13.89 14.37
N LEU A 372 14.36 -13.37 13.49
CA LEU A 372 12.96 -13.06 13.81
C LEU A 372 12.19 -14.30 14.29
N GLN A 373 12.39 -15.45 13.66
CA GLN A 373 11.75 -16.72 14.04
C GLN A 373 12.27 -17.26 15.37
N GLN A 374 13.57 -17.20 15.61
CA GLN A 374 14.20 -17.69 16.85
C GLN A 374 13.81 -16.86 18.07
N HIS A 375 13.77 -15.54 17.93
CA HIS A 375 13.52 -14.62 19.08
C HIS A 375 12.07 -14.18 19.22
N ARG A 376 11.18 -14.57 18.27
CA ARG A 376 9.74 -14.23 18.28
C ARG A 376 9.47 -12.75 18.53
N LEU A 377 10.26 -11.88 17.91
CA LEU A 377 10.13 -10.43 18.08
C LEU A 377 8.72 -9.95 17.69
N PRO A 378 8.12 -9.03 18.46
CA PRO A 378 6.80 -8.49 18.16
C PRO A 378 6.87 -7.59 16.93
N LEU A 379 6.64 -8.17 15.74
CA LEU A 379 6.69 -7.50 14.47
C LEU A 379 5.30 -7.01 14.05
N SER A 380 5.19 -5.77 13.56
CA SER A 380 3.98 -5.24 12.95
C SER A 380 3.87 -5.67 11.50
N ALA A 381 4.90 -5.37 10.72
CA ALA A 381 5.02 -5.77 9.32
C ALA A 381 6.47 -5.65 8.84
N ILE A 382 6.76 -6.32 7.72
CA ILE A 382 7.97 -6.13 6.91
C ILE A 382 7.57 -5.33 5.66
N HIS A 383 8.14 -4.14 5.50
CA HIS A 383 8.01 -3.33 4.30
C HIS A 383 9.13 -3.67 3.32
N LEU A 384 8.77 -3.91 2.08
CA LEU A 384 9.71 -4.22 1.00
C LEU A 384 9.62 -3.16 -0.08
N ALA A 385 10.74 -2.53 -0.41
CA ALA A 385 10.78 -1.66 -1.57
C ALA A 385 10.74 -2.45 -2.88
N ASN A 386 10.43 -1.77 -3.95
CA ASN A 386 10.37 -2.36 -5.29
C ASN A 386 11.76 -2.78 -5.81
N SER A 387 11.84 -3.21 -7.06
CA SER A 387 13.06 -3.63 -7.77
C SER A 387 13.62 -4.97 -7.28
N THR A 388 14.91 -5.05 -6.94
CA THR A 388 15.57 -6.29 -6.50
C THR A 388 15.09 -6.74 -5.13
N VAL A 389 14.79 -5.81 -4.23
CA VAL A 389 14.39 -6.09 -2.84
C VAL A 389 13.17 -7.03 -2.76
N VAL A 390 12.06 -6.69 -3.42
CA VAL A 390 10.86 -7.53 -3.41
C VAL A 390 11.09 -8.89 -4.08
N ARG A 391 11.98 -8.96 -5.08
CA ARG A 391 12.30 -10.21 -5.78
C ARG A 391 13.17 -11.13 -4.93
N SER A 392 14.18 -10.59 -4.26
CA SER A 392 14.99 -11.36 -3.31
C SER A 392 14.14 -11.83 -2.11
N ALA A 393 13.23 -10.98 -1.64
CA ALA A 393 12.30 -11.34 -0.58
C ALA A 393 11.37 -12.50 -0.98
N ALA A 394 11.01 -12.63 -2.27
CA ALA A 394 10.19 -13.75 -2.76
C ALA A 394 10.88 -15.11 -2.59
N ALA A 395 12.21 -15.14 -2.59
CA ALA A 395 12.97 -16.34 -2.30
C ALA A 395 13.04 -16.67 -0.80
N VAL A 396 12.89 -15.67 0.07
CA VAL A 396 13.14 -15.83 1.51
C VAL A 396 11.85 -15.84 2.33
N PHE A 397 10.92 -14.91 2.10
CA PHE A 397 9.73 -14.69 2.94
C PHE A 397 8.44 -15.29 2.35
N ASN A 398 8.52 -16.41 1.65
CA ASN A 398 7.44 -17.01 0.85
C ASN A 398 6.57 -18.05 1.58
N ASP A 399 6.67 -18.14 2.89
CA ASP A 399 5.94 -19.11 3.73
C ASP A 399 4.66 -18.55 4.39
N GLY A 400 4.36 -17.27 4.16
CA GLY A 400 3.21 -16.61 4.77
C GLY A 400 3.30 -16.35 6.28
N THR A 401 4.49 -16.54 6.89
CA THR A 401 4.71 -16.33 8.33
C THR A 401 4.60 -14.85 8.72
N PHE A 402 5.08 -13.96 7.88
CA PHE A 402 5.14 -12.53 8.16
C PHE A 402 4.14 -11.73 7.33
N THR A 403 3.63 -10.63 7.90
CA THR A 403 2.86 -9.65 7.14
C THR A 403 3.82 -8.81 6.30
N LEU A 404 3.66 -8.85 4.99
CA LEU A 404 4.48 -8.11 4.03
C LEU A 404 3.69 -6.92 3.47
N ARG A 405 4.34 -5.77 3.34
CA ARG A 405 3.78 -4.54 2.76
C ARG A 405 4.69 -4.05 1.64
N VAL A 406 4.13 -3.84 0.48
CA VAL A 406 4.88 -3.43 -0.72
C VAL A 406 4.07 -2.42 -1.51
N ASN A 407 4.67 -1.34 -1.99
CA ASN A 407 4.00 -0.38 -2.85
C ASN A 407 4.02 -0.90 -4.30
N ARG A 408 3.06 -1.80 -4.64
CA ARG A 408 2.97 -2.46 -5.94
C ARG A 408 1.81 -1.97 -6.81
N GLY A 409 1.05 -0.97 -6.36
CA GLY A 409 -0.01 -0.36 -7.17
C GLY A 409 0.53 0.21 -8.47
N VAL A 410 1.54 1.07 -8.37
CA VAL A 410 2.22 1.70 -9.53
C VAL A 410 3.70 1.30 -9.65
N ASN A 411 4.26 0.62 -8.67
CA ASN A 411 5.65 0.12 -8.66
C ASN A 411 6.74 1.21 -8.69
N GLY A 412 6.46 2.39 -8.17
CA GLY A 412 7.44 3.47 -8.03
C GLY A 412 8.54 3.15 -7.01
N ILE A 413 9.60 3.93 -7.01
CA ILE A 413 10.69 3.84 -6.02
C ILE A 413 10.46 4.76 -4.82
N GLU A 414 9.54 5.71 -4.97
CA GLU A 414 9.09 6.62 -3.91
C GLU A 414 8.17 5.93 -2.91
N GLY A 415 8.05 6.50 -1.72
CA GLY A 415 7.03 6.19 -0.74
C GLY A 415 7.20 4.89 0.05
N SER A 416 8.18 4.04 -0.27
CA SER A 416 8.39 2.78 0.45
C SER A 416 8.82 3.00 1.90
N LEU A 417 9.75 3.93 2.12
CA LEU A 417 10.23 4.31 3.45
C LEU A 417 9.15 5.11 4.20
N SER A 418 8.46 6.00 3.50
CA SER A 418 7.36 6.80 4.06
C SER A 418 6.20 5.92 4.54
N ALA A 419 5.83 4.88 3.78
CA ALA A 419 4.80 3.93 4.20
C ALA A 419 5.26 3.11 5.43
N ALA A 420 6.53 2.71 5.50
CA ALA A 420 7.09 2.06 6.68
C ALA A 420 7.09 2.99 7.91
N ALA A 421 7.45 4.26 7.71
CA ALA A 421 7.38 5.29 8.75
C ALA A 421 5.94 5.47 9.28
N GLY A 422 4.95 5.51 8.38
CA GLY A 422 3.54 5.56 8.76
C GLY A 422 3.09 4.38 9.60
N ASN A 423 3.49 3.16 9.22
CA ASN A 423 3.23 1.97 10.03
C ASN A 423 3.89 2.08 11.42
N ALA A 424 5.13 2.56 11.49
CA ALA A 424 5.84 2.72 12.75
C ALA A 424 5.20 3.77 13.69
N LEU A 425 4.62 4.84 13.13
CA LEU A 425 3.85 5.83 13.89
C LEU A 425 2.55 5.25 14.45
N ALA A 426 1.89 4.34 13.72
CA ALA A 426 0.63 3.73 14.12
C ALA A 426 0.80 2.51 15.04
N SER A 427 2.00 1.94 15.16
CA SER A 427 2.27 0.72 15.93
C SER A 427 3.38 0.94 16.95
N ARG A 428 3.30 0.20 18.08
CA ARG A 428 4.42 0.07 19.01
C ARG A 428 5.31 -1.14 18.74
N LYS A 429 4.84 -2.07 17.88
CA LYS A 429 5.62 -3.24 17.46
C LYS A 429 6.69 -2.81 16.46
N THR A 430 7.73 -3.61 16.34
CA THR A 430 8.79 -3.38 15.36
C THR A 430 8.23 -3.36 13.93
N VAL A 431 8.67 -2.39 13.17
CA VAL A 431 8.45 -2.31 11.71
C VAL A 431 9.80 -2.43 11.04
N LEU A 432 9.96 -3.42 10.19
CA LEU A 432 11.19 -3.68 9.45
C LEU A 432 11.01 -3.23 8.00
N ALA A 433 11.94 -2.42 7.49
CA ALA A 433 11.91 -1.95 6.11
C ALA A 433 13.17 -2.41 5.36
N PHE A 434 13.01 -3.17 4.28
CA PHE A 434 14.08 -3.48 3.34
C PHE A 434 13.99 -2.56 2.14
N ILE A 435 15.06 -1.84 1.83
CA ILE A 435 15.05 -0.80 0.80
C ILE A 435 16.38 -0.77 0.03
N GLY A 436 16.34 -0.50 -1.27
CA GLY A 436 17.51 -0.22 -2.08
C GLY A 436 17.93 1.26 -1.99
N ASP A 437 19.15 1.54 -2.39
CA ASP A 437 19.77 2.87 -2.29
C ASP A 437 19.00 3.98 -3.02
N LEU A 438 18.68 3.80 -4.30
CA LEU A 438 17.94 4.82 -5.05
C LEU A 438 16.57 5.12 -4.41
N SER A 439 15.88 4.08 -3.94
CA SER A 439 14.59 4.24 -3.28
C SER A 439 14.74 4.95 -1.92
N PHE A 440 15.80 4.62 -1.16
CA PHE A 440 16.09 5.24 0.12
C PHE A 440 16.39 6.74 -0.03
N PHE A 441 17.33 7.09 -0.92
CA PHE A 441 17.71 8.50 -1.12
C PHE A 441 16.57 9.32 -1.73
N TYR A 442 15.75 8.70 -2.58
CA TYR A 442 14.59 9.37 -3.15
C TYR A 442 13.49 9.64 -2.12
N ASP A 443 13.34 8.77 -1.10
CA ASP A 443 12.28 8.87 -0.07
C ASP A 443 12.81 9.24 1.32
N GLN A 444 14.04 9.74 1.43
CA GLN A 444 14.70 10.05 2.70
C GLN A 444 13.95 11.07 3.57
N ASN A 445 13.11 11.94 2.97
CA ASN A 445 12.29 12.90 3.69
C ASN A 445 11.28 12.23 4.66
N ALA A 446 10.98 10.94 4.50
CA ALA A 446 10.26 10.16 5.48
C ALA A 446 10.90 10.22 6.89
N LEU A 447 12.23 10.38 6.94
CA LEU A 447 13.00 10.42 8.19
C LEU A 447 13.01 11.81 8.85
N TRP A 448 12.61 12.84 8.10
CA TRP A 448 12.42 14.19 8.63
C TRP A 448 11.13 14.27 9.46
N ASN A 449 11.07 13.44 10.49
CA ASN A 449 9.93 13.33 11.39
C ASN A 449 10.41 13.03 12.81
N SER A 450 10.21 13.98 13.72
CA SER A 450 10.65 13.88 15.11
C SER A 450 9.88 12.83 15.92
N ALA A 451 8.69 12.42 15.50
CA ALA A 451 7.87 11.43 16.19
C ALA A 451 8.27 9.97 15.91
N LEU A 452 9.15 9.73 14.94
CA LEU A 452 9.67 8.39 14.66
C LEU A 452 10.53 7.89 15.82
N ARG A 453 10.37 6.62 16.17
CA ARG A 453 11.00 5.96 17.30
C ARG A 453 11.82 4.75 16.85
N GLY A 454 12.54 4.14 17.79
CA GLY A 454 13.36 2.96 17.57
C GLY A 454 12.62 1.71 17.12
N ASN A 455 11.30 1.70 17.07
CA ASN A 455 10.55 0.60 16.48
C ASN A 455 10.63 0.54 14.93
N LEU A 456 11.11 1.58 14.27
CA LEU A 456 11.42 1.54 12.83
C LEU A 456 12.86 1.05 12.63
N ARG A 457 13.01 -0.11 11.97
CA ARG A 457 14.28 -0.76 11.64
C ARG A 457 14.45 -0.80 10.12
N ILE A 458 15.51 -0.20 9.62
CA ILE A 458 15.73 -0.03 8.19
C ILE A 458 16.97 -0.83 7.79
N VAL A 459 16.83 -1.69 6.78
CA VAL A 459 17.91 -2.41 6.12
C VAL A 459 18.05 -1.84 4.72
N LEU A 460 19.09 -1.09 4.51
CA LEU A 460 19.42 -0.48 3.23
C LEU A 460 20.45 -1.35 2.50
N PHE A 461 20.09 -1.82 1.33
CA PHE A 461 21.00 -2.47 0.39
C PHE A 461 21.58 -1.41 -0.55
N ASN A 462 22.80 -0.99 -0.29
CA ASN A 462 23.51 -0.01 -1.11
C ASN A 462 24.42 -0.73 -2.11
N ASN A 463 23.96 -0.75 -3.35
CA ASN A 463 24.70 -1.36 -4.45
C ASN A 463 25.17 -0.33 -5.50
N SER A 464 25.15 0.95 -5.11
CA SER A 464 25.59 2.10 -5.90
C SER A 464 24.80 2.32 -7.18
N GLY A 465 23.48 2.01 -7.18
CA GLY A 465 22.59 2.32 -8.30
C GLY A 465 21.55 1.24 -8.63
N GLY A 466 20.90 1.39 -9.76
CA GLY A 466 19.82 0.50 -10.21
C GLY A 466 20.34 -0.79 -10.87
N ARG A 467 20.91 -1.71 -10.12
CA ARG A 467 21.45 -2.99 -10.65
C ARG A 467 20.47 -3.81 -11.45
N ILE A 468 19.17 -3.70 -11.20
CA ILE A 468 18.16 -4.43 -11.97
C ILE A 468 18.26 -4.17 -13.47
N PHE A 469 18.68 -2.98 -13.86
CA PHE A 469 18.82 -2.59 -15.26
C PHE A 469 19.96 -3.34 -15.96
N LYS A 470 21.01 -3.74 -15.23
CA LYS A 470 22.15 -4.51 -15.79
C LYS A 470 21.75 -5.92 -16.27
N HIS A 471 20.59 -6.43 -15.83
CA HIS A 471 20.09 -7.73 -16.25
C HIS A 471 19.11 -7.65 -17.44
N LEU A 472 18.90 -6.46 -18.01
CA LEU A 472 18.04 -6.30 -19.19
C LEU A 472 18.87 -6.57 -20.47
N PRO A 473 18.41 -7.49 -21.33
CA PRO A 473 19.14 -7.83 -22.55
C PRO A 473 19.41 -6.59 -23.42
N GLY A 474 20.64 -6.42 -23.87
CA GLY A 474 21.07 -5.33 -24.75
C GLY A 474 21.29 -3.98 -24.07
N LEU A 475 20.86 -3.79 -22.81
CA LEU A 475 21.01 -2.49 -22.15
C LEU A 475 22.47 -2.19 -21.74
N ASN A 476 23.24 -3.22 -21.42
CA ASN A 476 24.67 -3.05 -21.08
C ASN A 476 25.52 -2.53 -22.24
N ASP A 477 25.06 -2.71 -23.48
CA ASP A 477 25.75 -2.22 -24.68
C ASP A 477 25.56 -0.71 -24.88
N SER A 478 24.63 -0.10 -24.14
CA SER A 478 24.40 1.35 -24.20
C SER A 478 25.41 2.12 -23.36
N PRO A 479 26.10 3.13 -23.92
CA PRO A 479 26.98 4.01 -23.14
C PRO A 479 26.23 4.82 -22.07
N ALA A 480 24.91 4.94 -22.19
CA ALA A 480 24.05 5.60 -21.20
C ALA A 480 23.70 4.70 -20.00
N SER A 481 24.00 3.39 -20.07
CA SER A 481 23.51 2.38 -19.12
C SER A 481 23.85 2.72 -17.67
N ASN A 482 25.11 3.01 -17.37
CA ASN A 482 25.57 3.18 -16.00
C ASN A 482 25.14 4.53 -15.38
N SER A 483 25.48 5.63 -16.04
CA SER A 483 25.29 6.98 -15.47
C SER A 483 23.84 7.46 -15.52
N TYR A 484 23.14 7.21 -16.63
CA TYR A 484 21.83 7.80 -16.85
C TYR A 484 20.66 6.83 -16.59
N ILE A 485 20.83 5.55 -16.88
CA ILE A 485 19.75 4.57 -16.74
C ILE A 485 19.81 3.90 -15.37
N ALA A 486 20.99 3.42 -14.96
CA ALA A 486 21.16 2.81 -13.65
C ALA A 486 21.33 3.84 -12.51
N GLY A 487 21.57 5.11 -12.83
CA GLY A 487 21.74 6.16 -11.83
C GLY A 487 22.88 5.86 -10.86
N ALA A 488 24.03 5.43 -11.39
CA ALA A 488 25.20 5.06 -10.57
C ALA A 488 25.67 6.22 -9.68
N HIS A 489 25.98 5.90 -8.42
CA HIS A 489 26.40 6.87 -7.41
C HIS A 489 27.41 6.27 -6.41
N HIS A 490 27.97 7.13 -5.54
CA HIS A 490 28.86 6.74 -4.44
C HIS A 490 28.37 7.27 -3.09
N THR A 491 27.07 7.48 -2.95
CA THR A 491 26.46 8.07 -1.76
C THR A 491 26.30 7.01 -0.68
N SER A 492 26.68 7.34 0.57
CA SER A 492 26.37 6.55 1.77
C SER A 492 25.24 7.21 2.57
N ALA A 493 24.44 6.40 3.21
CA ALA A 493 23.34 6.87 4.06
C ALA A 493 23.81 7.40 5.44
N ARG A 494 25.10 7.33 5.77
CA ARG A 494 25.65 7.80 7.06
C ARG A 494 25.27 9.27 7.32
N GLY A 495 25.47 10.16 6.35
CA GLY A 495 25.14 11.59 6.51
C GLY A 495 23.66 11.84 6.71
N VAL A 496 22.80 11.04 6.05
CA VAL A 496 21.33 11.10 6.26
C VAL A 496 20.98 10.64 7.68
N ALA A 497 21.59 9.57 8.15
CA ALA A 497 21.38 9.05 9.50
C ALA A 497 21.78 10.09 10.57
N GLU A 498 22.94 10.72 10.41
CA GLU A 498 23.42 11.79 11.31
C GLU A 498 22.47 12.99 11.32
N THR A 499 22.04 13.46 10.15
CA THR A 499 21.12 14.60 9.99
C THR A 499 19.79 14.36 10.70
N HIS A 500 19.25 13.15 10.62
CA HIS A 500 17.96 12.78 11.21
C HIS A 500 18.09 12.09 12.58
N ARG A 501 19.30 12.02 13.14
CA ARG A 501 19.60 11.41 14.44
C ARG A 501 19.19 9.93 14.53
N LEU A 502 19.41 9.18 13.47
CA LEU A 502 19.22 7.73 13.46
C LEU A 502 20.43 7.05 14.06
N GLU A 503 20.23 5.87 14.66
CA GLU A 503 21.36 4.99 14.95
C GLU A 503 21.83 4.35 13.64
N TYR A 504 23.11 4.50 13.31
CA TYR A 504 23.69 4.01 12.06
C TYR A 504 24.59 2.80 12.31
N LEU A 505 24.34 1.75 11.55
CA LEU A 505 25.12 0.52 11.47
C LEU A 505 25.54 0.29 10.00
N SER A 506 26.66 -0.36 9.79
CA SER A 506 27.09 -0.74 8.45
C SER A 506 27.67 -2.15 8.40
N ALA A 507 27.54 -2.82 7.26
CA ALA A 507 28.17 -4.09 6.96
C ALA A 507 28.73 -4.05 5.54
N GLY A 508 30.03 -4.34 5.38
CA GLY A 508 30.72 -4.36 4.09
C GLY A 508 31.00 -5.78 3.59
N SER A 509 30.82 -6.78 4.44
CA SER A 509 31.08 -8.18 4.13
C SER A 509 30.06 -9.10 4.77
N PRO A 510 29.93 -10.36 4.31
CA PRO A 510 29.09 -11.37 4.98
C PRO A 510 29.46 -11.62 6.44
N ASP A 511 30.72 -11.45 6.83
CA ASP A 511 31.20 -11.69 8.18
C ASP A 511 30.73 -10.62 9.17
N ASP A 512 30.44 -9.40 8.69
CA ASP A 512 29.88 -8.31 9.50
C ASP A 512 28.40 -8.51 9.83
N LEU A 513 27.67 -9.29 9.01
CA LEU A 513 26.22 -9.39 9.08
C LEU A 513 25.69 -9.90 10.42
N PRO A 514 26.24 -10.98 11.05
CA PRO A 514 25.68 -11.52 12.29
C PRO A 514 25.63 -10.48 13.42
N SER A 515 26.73 -9.74 13.62
CA SER A 515 26.83 -8.70 14.64
C SER A 515 25.90 -7.53 14.35
N ALA A 516 25.91 -7.04 13.09
CA ALA A 516 25.09 -5.90 12.68
C ALA A 516 23.58 -6.21 12.76
N ILE A 517 23.15 -7.41 12.33
CA ILE A 517 21.77 -7.86 12.41
C ILE A 517 21.31 -8.03 13.84
N ASN A 518 22.14 -8.66 14.70
CA ASN A 518 21.81 -8.77 16.11
C ASN A 518 21.58 -7.39 16.72
N ARG A 519 22.49 -6.45 16.50
CA ARG A 519 22.36 -5.08 17.00
C ARG A 519 21.13 -4.37 16.42
N LEU A 520 20.87 -4.49 15.11
CA LEU A 520 19.68 -3.93 14.45
C LEU A 520 18.38 -4.38 15.15
N LEU A 521 18.26 -5.64 15.53
CA LEU A 521 17.01 -6.25 15.97
C LEU A 521 16.83 -6.27 17.50
N THR A 522 17.91 -6.30 18.28
CA THR A 522 17.84 -6.43 19.75
C THR A 522 18.10 -5.14 20.49
N HIS A 523 18.82 -4.18 19.89
CA HIS A 523 19.16 -2.95 20.57
C HIS A 523 17.94 -2.07 20.84
N GLU A 524 17.77 -1.64 22.07
CA GLU A 524 16.77 -0.63 22.45
C GLU A 524 17.25 0.74 21.98
N ALA A 525 16.56 1.34 21.06
CA ALA A 525 16.87 2.64 20.50
C ALA A 525 15.69 3.61 20.65
N GLU A 526 15.97 4.87 20.94
CA GLU A 526 14.95 5.92 20.99
C GLU A 526 14.53 6.35 19.58
N ARG A 527 15.47 6.36 18.65
CA ARG A 527 15.30 6.77 17.25
C ARG A 527 15.40 5.58 16.31
N PRO A 528 14.93 5.69 15.05
CA PRO A 528 15.07 4.61 14.07
C PRO A 528 16.51 4.11 13.93
N VAL A 529 16.68 2.82 13.66
CA VAL A 529 17.99 2.21 13.41
C VAL A 529 18.13 1.89 11.93
N LEU A 530 19.21 2.33 11.32
CA LEU A 530 19.56 2.09 9.93
C LEU A 530 20.79 1.19 9.84
N LEU A 531 20.63 0.03 9.22
CA LEU A 531 21.74 -0.83 8.80
C LEU A 531 21.96 -0.68 7.29
N GLU A 532 23.08 -0.08 6.90
CA GLU A 532 23.52 0.01 5.51
C GLU A 532 24.40 -1.18 5.18
N ILE A 533 24.00 -1.99 4.22
CA ILE A 533 24.74 -3.16 3.71
C ILE A 533 25.25 -2.80 2.32
N PHE A 534 26.56 -2.75 2.16
CA PHE A 534 27.22 -2.51 0.87
C PHE A 534 27.25 -3.82 0.07
N CYS A 535 26.66 -3.79 -1.18
CA CYS A 535 26.42 -4.96 -2.01
C CYS A 535 27.28 -4.99 -3.29
#